data_1d4079ca767caa89f8688e60600cace5
#
_entry.id   1d4079ca767caa89f8688e60600cace5
#
_cell.length_a   1.000
_cell.length_b   1.000
_cell.length_c   1.000
_cell.angle_alpha   90.00
_cell.angle_beta   90.00
_cell.angle_gamma   90.00
#
_symmetry.space_group_name_H-M   'P 1'
#
loop_
_entity.id
_entity.type
_entity.pdbx_description
1 polymer ?
#
loop_
_entity_poly.entity_id
_entity_poly.type
_entity_poly.pdbx_seq_one_letter_code
_entity_poly.pdbx_strand_id
1 'polypeptide(L)'
;MMGNEHETDFGAEWDLATTDRESGGAEKNSEGVMPSINLKTPDLTELKPRIQVFGVGGAGCNAVNNMIQAGLQGCDFLVANTDAQSLALSKAERIIQMGIAVTEGLGAGSQPDVGRAAAEEVIDEIADHLSGAHMAFITAGMGGGTGTGAAPVIARAAREMDILTVAVVTKPFGF
;
A
#
# COMPACT_ATOMS: atom_id res chain seq x y z
N MET A 1 -22.86 -45.45 -3.63
CA MET A 1 -22.32 -45.43 -4.99
C MET A 1 -21.52 -44.14 -5.12
N MET A 2 -20.20 -44.30 -4.99
CA MET A 2 -19.15 -43.93 -5.94
C MET A 2 -19.16 -42.43 -6.28
N GLY A 3 -18.24 -41.59 -5.89
CA GLY A 3 -16.76 -41.72 -5.88
C GLY A 3 -16.23 -40.90 -7.06
N ASN A 4 -15.53 -39.80 -6.79
CA ASN A 4 -14.29 -39.49 -7.53
C ASN A 4 -13.59 -38.29 -6.89
N GLU A 5 -12.56 -38.62 -6.19
CA GLU A 5 -11.45 -37.77 -5.81
C GLU A 5 -10.59 -37.52 -7.04
N HIS A 6 -10.22 -36.27 -7.32
CA HIS A 6 -9.08 -35.96 -8.17
C HIS A 6 -8.09 -35.14 -7.39
N GLU A 7 -7.22 -35.87 -6.75
CA GLU A 7 -5.93 -35.47 -6.23
C GLU A 7 -4.95 -35.38 -7.41
N THR A 8 -4.44 -34.18 -7.71
CA THR A 8 -3.31 -34.03 -8.63
C THR A 8 -2.09 -33.62 -7.82
N ASP A 9 -1.35 -34.66 -7.47
CA ASP A 9 0.02 -34.63 -6.98
C ASP A 9 0.98 -34.16 -8.11
N PHE A 10 1.70 -33.05 -7.88
CA PHE A 10 2.84 -32.62 -8.67
C PHE A 10 4.10 -32.59 -7.78
N GLY A 11 4.51 -33.79 -7.35
CA GLY A 11 5.84 -33.99 -6.83
C GLY A 11 6.84 -34.18 -7.97
N ALA A 12 7.61 -33.16 -8.30
CA ALA A 12 8.81 -33.32 -9.12
C ALA A 12 10.04 -33.28 -8.22
N GLU A 13 10.48 -34.44 -7.84
CA GLU A 13 11.73 -34.75 -7.16
C GLU A 13 12.88 -34.72 -8.18
N TRP A 14 13.81 -33.77 -8.00
CA TRP A 14 15.02 -33.71 -8.83
C TRP A 14 16.16 -34.40 -8.08
N ASP A 15 16.39 -35.68 -8.41
CA ASP A 15 17.56 -36.44 -7.99
C ASP A 15 18.82 -35.96 -8.73
N LEU A 16 19.75 -35.37 -7.97
CA LEU A 16 21.10 -35.12 -8.42
C LEU A 16 21.92 -36.40 -8.26
N ALA A 17 22.08 -37.14 -9.36
CA ALA A 17 22.97 -38.28 -9.42
C ALA A 17 24.43 -37.81 -9.35
N THR A 18 25.10 -38.14 -8.25
CA THR A 18 26.55 -38.11 -8.11
C THR A 18 27.15 -39.33 -8.83
N THR A 19 27.89 -39.10 -9.87
CA THR A 19 28.78 -40.15 -10.45
C THR A 19 30.19 -39.88 -10.03
N ASP A 20 30.66 -40.65 -9.06
CA ASP A 20 32.08 -40.91 -8.81
C ASP A 20 32.69 -41.67 -10.01
N ARG A 21 33.76 -41.15 -10.54
CA ARG A 21 34.75 -41.91 -11.33
C ARG A 21 36.15 -41.56 -10.90
N GLU A 22 36.72 -42.41 -10.09
CA GLU A 22 38.17 -42.57 -9.96
C GLU A 22 38.75 -43.23 -11.21
N SER A 23 39.83 -42.72 -11.73
CA SER A 23 41.09 -43.42 -11.97
C SER A 23 42.03 -42.63 -12.87
N GLY A 24 43.17 -42.28 -12.34
CA GLY A 24 44.50 -42.67 -12.78
C GLY A 24 45.05 -41.96 -14.01
N GLY A 25 46.21 -41.31 -13.79
CA GLY A 25 47.19 -41.18 -14.86
C GLY A 25 47.75 -39.77 -15.07
N ALA A 26 48.87 -39.60 -14.53
CA ALA A 26 49.99 -38.65 -14.69
C ALA A 26 50.03 -37.75 -15.96
N GLU A 27 50.60 -36.60 -15.71
CA GLU A 27 51.63 -35.85 -16.44
C GLU A 27 51.28 -34.54 -17.13
N LYS A 28 52.00 -33.51 -16.65
CA LYS A 28 52.60 -32.36 -17.32
C LYS A 28 51.79 -31.07 -17.54
N ASN A 29 52.13 -30.15 -16.65
CA ASN A 29 52.47 -28.72 -16.92
C ASN A 29 51.98 -28.10 -18.24
N SER A 30 50.98 -27.26 -18.10
CA SER A 30 50.94 -25.95 -18.73
C SER A 30 50.15 -25.02 -17.81
N GLU A 31 50.83 -24.07 -17.18
CA GLU A 31 50.24 -22.98 -16.45
C GLU A 31 49.44 -22.07 -17.40
N GLY A 32 48.21 -22.43 -17.61
CA GLY A 32 47.20 -21.53 -18.15
C GLY A 32 46.50 -20.83 -16.98
N VAL A 33 46.96 -19.65 -16.61
CA VAL A 33 46.21 -18.77 -15.69
C VAL A 33 44.86 -18.49 -16.34
N MET A 34 43.87 -19.29 -16.00
CA MET A 34 42.48 -18.95 -16.31
C MET A 34 42.15 -17.67 -15.54
N PRO A 35 41.80 -16.56 -16.21
CA PRO A 35 41.33 -15.39 -15.50
C PRO A 35 40.04 -15.78 -14.77
N SER A 36 40.10 -15.81 -13.44
CA SER A 36 38.92 -15.98 -12.61
C SER A 36 38.09 -14.70 -12.79
N ILE A 37 37.04 -14.79 -13.60
CA ILE A 37 36.04 -13.73 -13.70
C ILE A 37 35.28 -13.72 -12.37
N ASN A 38 35.68 -12.82 -11.50
CA ASN A 38 34.98 -12.56 -10.25
C ASN A 38 33.67 -11.83 -10.60
N LEU A 39 32.64 -12.58 -10.98
CA LEU A 39 31.30 -12.05 -11.10
C LEU A 39 30.82 -11.72 -9.69
N LYS A 40 31.06 -10.47 -9.26
CA LYS A 40 30.33 -9.92 -8.13
C LYS A 40 28.84 -9.93 -8.55
N THR A 41 28.07 -10.81 -7.92
CA THR A 41 26.62 -10.68 -7.95
C THR A 41 26.29 -9.27 -7.47
N PRO A 42 25.59 -8.44 -8.26
CA PRO A 42 25.18 -7.14 -7.77
C PRO A 42 24.34 -7.36 -6.52
N ASP A 43 24.63 -6.61 -5.46
CA ASP A 43 23.77 -6.53 -4.28
C ASP A 43 22.42 -5.97 -4.74
N LEU A 44 21.48 -6.86 -5.04
CA LEU A 44 20.11 -6.50 -5.37
C LEU A 44 19.45 -6.03 -4.08
N THR A 45 19.51 -4.73 -3.82
CA THR A 45 18.68 -4.12 -2.79
C THR A 45 17.24 -4.17 -3.29
N GLU A 46 16.44 -5.07 -2.73
CA GLU A 46 14.99 -5.08 -2.97
C GLU A 46 14.40 -3.75 -2.48
N LEU A 47 14.21 -2.82 -3.40
CA LEU A 47 13.47 -1.60 -3.15
C LEU A 47 11.98 -1.96 -3.10
N LYS A 48 11.46 -2.21 -1.90
CA LYS A 48 10.02 -2.39 -1.70
C LYS A 48 9.35 -1.03 -1.89
N PRO A 49 8.39 -0.91 -2.83
CA PRO A 49 7.64 0.33 -2.99
C PRO A 49 6.85 0.63 -1.72
N ARG A 50 6.94 1.86 -1.22
CA ARG A 50 6.11 2.32 -0.09
C ARG A 50 4.75 2.72 -0.64
N ILE A 51 3.75 1.91 -0.33
CA ILE A 51 2.36 2.13 -0.73
C ILE A 51 1.58 2.61 0.48
N GLN A 52 0.87 3.72 0.33
CA GLN A 52 -0.04 4.24 1.35
C GLN A 52 -1.49 4.11 0.91
N VAL A 53 -2.34 3.72 1.86
CA VAL A 53 -3.80 3.73 1.69
C VAL A 53 -4.38 4.78 2.62
N PHE A 54 -4.96 5.81 2.03
CA PHE A 54 -5.50 6.98 2.70
C PHE A 54 -7.02 6.92 2.72
N GLY A 55 -7.61 6.64 3.86
CA GLY A 55 -9.06 6.61 4.05
C GLY A 55 -9.61 7.99 4.43
N VAL A 56 -10.50 8.57 3.61
CA VAL A 56 -10.98 9.92 3.79
C VAL A 56 -12.48 9.95 4.08
N GLY A 57 -12.83 10.56 5.21
CA GLY A 57 -14.21 10.63 5.71
C GLY A 57 -14.74 9.28 6.19
N GLY A 58 -16.00 9.21 6.59
CA GLY A 58 -16.57 8.01 7.23
C GLY A 58 -16.48 6.76 6.36
N ALA A 59 -16.81 6.84 5.08
CA ALA A 59 -16.74 5.68 4.17
C ALA A 59 -15.29 5.22 3.93
N GLY A 60 -14.34 6.16 3.78
CA GLY A 60 -12.93 5.87 3.62
C GLY A 60 -12.33 5.23 4.89
N CYS A 61 -12.65 5.74 6.07
CA CYS A 61 -12.26 5.15 7.34
C CYS A 61 -12.78 3.71 7.48
N ASN A 62 -14.04 3.46 7.13
CA ASN A 62 -14.62 2.12 7.16
C ASN A 62 -13.93 1.17 6.17
N ALA A 63 -13.61 1.64 4.96
CA ALA A 63 -12.89 0.84 3.98
C ALA A 63 -11.50 0.43 4.50
N VAL A 64 -10.74 1.37 5.08
CA VAL A 64 -9.44 1.09 5.69
C VAL A 64 -9.58 0.11 6.86
N ASN A 65 -10.54 0.31 7.75
CA ASN A 65 -10.79 -0.63 8.85
C ASN A 65 -11.06 -2.05 8.35
N ASN A 66 -11.83 -2.20 7.28
CA ASN A 66 -12.10 -3.51 6.66
C ASN A 66 -10.85 -4.13 6.05
N MET A 67 -9.99 -3.35 5.38
CA MET A 67 -8.72 -3.82 4.82
C MET A 67 -7.78 -4.33 5.93
N ILE A 68 -7.67 -3.60 7.05
CA ILE A 68 -6.87 -4.01 8.21
C ILE A 68 -7.43 -5.30 8.82
N GLN A 69 -8.75 -5.40 8.98
CA GLN A 69 -9.40 -6.61 9.50
C GLN A 69 -9.22 -7.83 8.59
N ALA A 70 -9.18 -7.62 7.28
CA ALA A 70 -8.91 -8.66 6.29
C ALA A 70 -7.43 -9.08 6.25
N GLY A 71 -6.56 -8.43 7.03
CA GLY A 71 -5.14 -8.76 7.10
C GLY A 71 -4.33 -8.31 5.88
N LEU A 72 -4.78 -7.28 5.15
CA LEU A 72 -4.03 -6.73 4.02
C LEU A 72 -2.66 -6.21 4.49
N GLN A 73 -1.60 -6.67 3.85
CA GLN A 73 -0.21 -6.33 4.18
C GLN A 73 0.48 -5.65 2.99
N GLY A 74 1.65 -5.07 3.24
CA GLY A 74 2.48 -4.44 2.20
C GLY A 74 2.12 -3.00 1.90
N CYS A 75 1.24 -2.39 2.68
CA CYS A 75 0.91 -0.96 2.61
C CYS A 75 0.73 -0.37 4.01
N ASP A 76 0.94 0.93 4.11
CA ASP A 76 0.70 1.72 5.32
C ASP A 76 -0.72 2.29 5.28
N PHE A 77 -1.44 2.22 6.40
CA PHE A 77 -2.80 2.73 6.50
C PHE A 77 -2.85 4.05 7.25
N LEU A 78 -3.56 5.01 6.67
CA LEU A 78 -3.81 6.32 7.25
C LEU A 78 -5.29 6.67 7.07
N VAL A 79 -5.90 7.29 8.07
CA VAL A 79 -7.27 7.77 7.98
C VAL A 79 -7.35 9.25 8.34
N ALA A 80 -8.21 9.97 7.63
CA ALA A 80 -8.49 11.38 7.88
C ALA A 80 -10.00 11.62 7.90
N ASN A 81 -10.47 12.30 8.93
CA ASN A 81 -11.88 12.64 9.06
C ASN A 81 -12.06 13.96 9.86
N THR A 82 -13.22 14.57 9.70
CA THR A 82 -13.68 15.71 10.49
C THR A 82 -14.50 15.27 11.71
N ASP A 83 -14.91 14.00 11.77
CA ASP A 83 -15.67 13.41 12.88
C ASP A 83 -14.73 12.68 13.83
N ALA A 84 -14.53 13.26 15.02
CA ALA A 84 -13.65 12.70 16.05
C ALA A 84 -14.13 11.34 16.57
N GLN A 85 -15.44 11.07 16.60
CA GLN A 85 -15.97 9.78 17.06
C GLN A 85 -15.62 8.66 16.09
N SER A 86 -15.75 8.91 14.77
CA SER A 86 -15.33 7.96 13.75
C SER A 86 -13.85 7.67 13.80
N LEU A 87 -13.01 8.68 14.09
CA LEU A 87 -11.56 8.51 14.24
C LEU A 87 -11.20 7.66 15.46
N ALA A 88 -11.88 7.87 16.59
CA ALA A 88 -11.66 7.09 17.81
C ALA A 88 -11.93 5.57 17.62
N LEU A 89 -12.75 5.20 16.66
CA LEU A 89 -13.07 3.81 16.33
C LEU A 89 -12.18 3.24 15.22
N SER A 90 -11.24 4.03 14.70
CA SER A 90 -10.34 3.59 13.63
C SER A 90 -9.34 2.55 14.12
N LYS A 91 -9.01 1.61 13.23
CA LYS A 91 -7.96 0.60 13.43
C LYS A 91 -6.64 0.97 12.76
N ALA A 92 -6.60 2.09 12.03
CA ALA A 92 -5.40 2.59 11.40
C ALA A 92 -4.42 3.11 12.45
N GLU A 93 -3.12 2.86 12.23
CA GLU A 93 -2.05 3.34 13.11
C GLU A 93 -1.86 4.86 13.02
N ARG A 94 -2.19 5.43 11.86
CA ARG A 94 -2.06 6.86 11.60
C ARG A 94 -3.42 7.49 11.41
N ILE A 95 -3.68 8.56 12.14
CA ILE A 95 -4.97 9.24 12.18
C ILE A 95 -4.75 10.74 12.06
N ILE A 96 -5.46 11.40 11.16
CA ILE A 96 -5.50 12.86 11.02
C ILE A 96 -6.91 13.34 11.32
N GLN A 97 -7.05 14.23 12.28
CA GLN A 97 -8.29 14.95 12.52
C GLN A 97 -8.28 16.25 11.71
N MET A 98 -9.13 16.34 10.69
CA MET A 98 -9.22 17.50 9.83
C MET A 98 -10.26 18.50 10.34
N GLY A 99 -9.99 19.80 10.12
CA GLY A 99 -10.99 20.85 10.29
C GLY A 99 -11.45 21.05 11.72
N ILE A 100 -10.55 20.99 12.69
CA ILE A 100 -10.88 21.19 14.11
C ILE A 100 -11.51 22.58 14.30
N ALA A 101 -11.00 23.61 13.63
CA ALA A 101 -11.51 24.98 13.73
C ALA A 101 -12.89 25.15 13.07
N VAL A 102 -13.18 24.42 11.98
CA VAL A 102 -14.42 24.59 11.21
C VAL A 102 -15.53 23.63 11.60
N THR A 103 -15.21 22.48 12.24
CA THR A 103 -16.20 21.43 12.55
C THR A 103 -16.31 21.08 14.03
N GLU A 104 -15.37 21.53 14.85
CA GLU A 104 -15.30 21.18 16.28
C GLU A 104 -15.37 19.66 16.55
N GLY A 105 -14.94 18.84 15.55
CA GLY A 105 -14.99 17.39 15.62
C GLY A 105 -16.36 16.76 15.36
N LEU A 106 -17.36 17.53 14.92
CA LEU A 106 -18.73 17.08 14.69
C LEU A 106 -19.02 16.64 13.24
N GLY A 107 -17.98 16.68 12.38
CA GLY A 107 -18.11 16.32 10.97
C GLY A 107 -18.50 17.50 10.07
N ALA A 108 -18.48 17.27 8.76
CA ALA A 108 -18.69 18.32 7.75
C ALA A 108 -20.19 18.58 7.40
N GLY A 109 -21.14 17.94 8.08
CA GLY A 109 -22.58 18.17 7.88
C GLY A 109 -23.05 17.99 6.44
N SER A 110 -22.50 17.01 5.71
CA SER A 110 -22.77 16.77 4.27
C SER A 110 -22.44 17.95 3.35
N GLN A 111 -21.58 18.86 3.78
CA GLN A 111 -21.14 20.03 3.02
C GLN A 111 -19.72 19.80 2.47
N PRO A 112 -19.54 19.60 1.14
CA PRO A 112 -18.21 19.36 0.55
C PRO A 112 -17.24 20.54 0.73
N ASP A 113 -17.74 21.77 0.74
CA ASP A 113 -16.89 22.96 0.96
C ASP A 113 -16.29 22.99 2.36
N VAL A 114 -17.02 22.52 3.38
CA VAL A 114 -16.51 22.35 4.74
C VAL A 114 -15.45 21.24 4.77
N GLY A 115 -15.68 20.12 4.08
CA GLY A 115 -14.72 19.05 3.96
C GLY A 115 -13.42 19.46 3.25
N ARG A 116 -13.53 20.32 2.23
CA ARG A 116 -12.38 20.90 1.53
C ARG A 116 -11.59 21.82 2.46
N ALA A 117 -12.25 22.79 3.10
CA ALA A 117 -11.60 23.71 4.02
C ALA A 117 -10.92 22.97 5.20
N ALA A 118 -11.55 21.90 5.70
CA ALA A 118 -10.99 21.06 6.73
C ALA A 118 -9.69 20.35 6.31
N ALA A 119 -9.58 19.90 5.05
CA ALA A 119 -8.35 19.30 4.53
C ALA A 119 -7.27 20.35 4.26
N GLU A 120 -7.65 21.54 3.79
CA GLU A 120 -6.74 22.66 3.57
C GLU A 120 -6.14 23.18 4.89
N GLU A 121 -6.87 23.12 6.01
CA GLU A 121 -6.40 23.50 7.35
C GLU A 121 -5.20 22.66 7.81
N VAL A 122 -5.14 21.39 7.43
CA VAL A 122 -4.11 20.43 7.86
C VAL A 122 -3.25 19.92 6.69
N ILE A 123 -3.13 20.73 5.64
CA ILE A 123 -2.44 20.29 4.40
C ILE A 123 -0.99 19.92 4.65
N ASP A 124 -0.30 20.63 5.54
CA ASP A 124 1.10 20.36 5.89
C ASP A 124 1.25 19.01 6.60
N GLU A 125 0.34 18.67 7.51
CA GLU A 125 0.30 17.38 8.19
C GLU A 125 0.03 16.24 7.20
N ILE A 126 -0.90 16.47 6.24
CA ILE A 126 -1.19 15.52 5.16
C ILE A 126 0.07 15.29 4.31
N ALA A 127 0.79 16.34 3.94
CA ALA A 127 2.02 16.28 3.17
C ALA A 127 3.13 15.52 3.91
N ASP A 128 3.28 15.78 5.21
CA ASP A 128 4.26 15.09 6.05
C ASP A 128 3.99 13.57 6.08
N HIS A 129 2.73 13.18 6.22
CA HIS A 129 2.35 11.76 6.19
C HIS A 129 2.53 11.09 4.83
N LEU A 130 2.33 11.83 3.74
CA LEU A 130 2.56 11.35 2.37
C LEU A 130 4.05 11.24 2.02
N SER A 131 4.91 11.94 2.76
CA SER A 131 6.34 12.01 2.45
C SER A 131 7.01 10.64 2.37
N GLY A 132 7.75 10.42 1.29
CA GLY A 132 8.46 9.18 1.01
C GLY A 132 7.58 8.02 0.52
N ALA A 133 6.28 8.23 0.29
CA ALA A 133 5.45 7.27 -0.41
C ALA A 133 5.77 7.27 -1.91
N HIS A 134 5.77 6.09 -2.53
CA HIS A 134 5.89 5.96 -3.98
C HIS A 134 4.52 5.93 -4.65
N MET A 135 3.49 5.47 -3.92
CA MET A 135 2.12 5.36 -4.40
C MET A 135 1.14 5.61 -3.26
N ALA A 136 0.08 6.36 -3.55
CA ALA A 136 -1.01 6.65 -2.63
C ALA A 136 -2.37 6.22 -3.22
N PHE A 137 -3.07 5.35 -2.52
CA PHE A 137 -4.48 5.06 -2.77
C PHE A 137 -5.33 5.94 -1.87
N ILE A 138 -6.20 6.76 -2.46
CA ILE A 138 -7.13 7.60 -1.72
C ILE A 138 -8.52 6.99 -1.83
N THR A 139 -9.03 6.48 -0.71
CA THR A 139 -10.37 5.89 -0.67
C THR A 139 -11.36 6.80 0.05
N ALA A 140 -12.49 7.09 -0.61
CA ALA A 140 -13.51 7.98 -0.08
C ALA A 140 -14.91 7.63 -0.59
N GLY A 141 -15.92 7.97 0.20
CA GLY A 141 -17.30 7.96 -0.26
C GLY A 141 -17.69 9.31 -0.85
N MET A 142 -18.15 9.32 -2.10
CA MET A 142 -18.70 10.52 -2.73
C MET A 142 -20.17 10.72 -2.33
N GLY A 143 -20.62 11.96 -2.36
CA GLY A 143 -22.00 12.35 -2.01
C GLY A 143 -22.18 12.84 -0.56
N GLY A 144 -21.14 12.72 0.29
CA GLY A 144 -21.10 13.32 1.63
C GLY A 144 -20.29 14.62 1.66
N GLY A 145 -20.00 15.11 2.87
CA GLY A 145 -19.20 16.33 3.07
C GLY A 145 -17.70 16.04 3.04
N THR A 146 -17.19 15.36 4.07
CA THR A 146 -15.74 15.18 4.28
C THR A 146 -15.07 14.47 3.12
N GLY A 147 -15.52 13.27 2.74
CA GLY A 147 -14.90 12.49 1.66
C GLY A 147 -14.91 13.21 0.34
N THR A 148 -16.06 13.81 -0.03
CA THR A 148 -16.26 14.53 -1.30
C THR A 148 -15.35 15.77 -1.39
N GLY A 149 -15.24 16.53 -0.29
CA GLY A 149 -14.47 17.79 -0.27
C GLY A 149 -12.98 17.57 -0.09
N ALA A 150 -12.59 16.70 0.85
CA ALA A 150 -11.19 16.51 1.24
C ALA A 150 -10.39 15.63 0.26
N ALA A 151 -10.98 14.57 -0.31
CA ALA A 151 -10.24 13.66 -1.18
C ALA A 151 -9.55 14.34 -2.38
N PRO A 152 -10.17 15.33 -3.08
CA PRO A 152 -9.48 16.06 -4.15
C PRO A 152 -8.31 16.91 -3.65
N VAL A 153 -8.37 17.46 -2.44
CA VAL A 153 -7.28 18.24 -1.84
C VAL A 153 -6.09 17.36 -1.57
N ILE A 154 -6.33 16.21 -0.91
CA ILE A 154 -5.31 15.21 -0.61
C ILE A 154 -4.68 14.65 -1.91
N ALA A 155 -5.51 14.35 -2.91
CA ALA A 155 -5.02 13.86 -4.20
C ALA A 155 -4.13 14.87 -4.93
N ARG A 156 -4.44 16.16 -4.81
CA ARG A 156 -3.62 17.24 -5.36
C ARG A 156 -2.29 17.32 -4.64
N ALA A 157 -2.29 17.31 -3.31
CA ALA A 157 -1.08 17.33 -2.50
C ALA A 157 -0.14 16.15 -2.85
N ALA A 158 -0.68 14.93 -2.95
CA ALA A 158 0.10 13.76 -3.34
C ALA A 158 0.72 13.91 -4.73
N ARG A 159 -0.03 14.44 -5.70
CA ARG A 159 0.46 14.70 -7.06
C ARG A 159 1.54 15.79 -7.12
N GLU A 160 1.42 16.83 -6.33
CA GLU A 160 2.43 17.91 -6.22
C GLU A 160 3.75 17.39 -5.63
N MET A 161 3.71 16.27 -4.91
CA MET A 161 4.87 15.56 -4.37
C MET A 161 5.39 14.44 -5.29
N ASP A 162 4.95 14.38 -6.56
CA ASP A 162 5.30 13.35 -7.55
C ASP A 162 4.94 11.91 -7.11
N ILE A 163 3.95 11.75 -6.22
CA ILE A 163 3.47 10.45 -5.78
C ILE A 163 2.42 9.93 -6.76
N LEU A 164 2.58 8.68 -7.22
CA LEU A 164 1.57 8.03 -8.05
C LEU A 164 0.26 7.89 -7.26
N THR A 165 -0.78 8.59 -7.70
CA THR A 165 -2.03 8.73 -6.95
C THR A 165 -3.18 8.04 -7.65
N VAL A 166 -3.87 7.14 -6.94
CA VAL A 166 -5.05 6.42 -7.40
C VAL A 166 -6.22 6.70 -6.44
N ALA A 167 -7.32 7.23 -6.97
CA ALA A 167 -8.54 7.43 -6.19
C ALA A 167 -9.51 6.24 -6.38
N VAL A 168 -9.95 5.66 -5.27
CA VAL A 168 -10.97 4.61 -5.21
C VAL A 168 -12.18 5.16 -4.48
N VAL A 169 -13.23 5.48 -5.21
CA VAL A 169 -14.38 6.18 -4.64
C VAL A 169 -15.69 5.45 -4.91
N THR A 170 -16.62 5.55 -3.96
CA THR A 170 -17.98 5.09 -4.19
C THR A 170 -18.77 6.16 -4.93
N LYS A 171 -19.53 5.75 -5.95
CA LYS A 171 -20.43 6.61 -6.70
C LYS A 171 -21.87 6.32 -6.22
N PRO A 172 -22.46 7.15 -5.34
CA PRO A 172 -23.72 6.80 -4.67
C PRO A 172 -24.95 6.95 -5.58
N PHE A 173 -24.79 7.58 -6.74
CA PHE A 173 -25.90 7.89 -7.63
C PHE A 173 -25.81 7.09 -8.93
N GLY A 174 -26.93 6.46 -9.34
CA GLY A 174 -27.01 5.60 -10.53
C GLY A 174 -27.25 6.35 -11.85
N PHE A 175 -27.14 7.69 -11.86
CA PHE A 175 -27.34 8.55 -13.02
C PHE A 175 -26.14 9.43 -13.31
#